data_288859b9cbcaf2fbcba00bdd015d99ed
#
_entry.id   288859b9cbcaf2fbcba00bdd015d99ed
#
_cell.length_a   1.000
_cell.length_b   1.000
_cell.length_c   1.000
_cell.angle_alpha   90.00
_cell.angle_beta   90.00
_cell.angle_gamma   90.00
#
_symmetry.space_group_name_H-M   'P 1'
#
loop_
_entity.id
_entity.type
_entity.pdbx_description
1 polymer ?
#
loop_
_entity_poly.entity_id
_entity_poly.type
_entity_poly.pdbx_seq_one_letter_code
_entity_poly.pdbx_strand_id
1 'polypeptide(L)'
;LAFALLVSASALAQTTTIRVQGAPRKVSTALAANIKKAAEATTSTGIDFSKIERWTGQGDCQAALAIKWADGQNEGKTLVWGYRWNSTETKTGEDLIRAVVKADPALYMMASNGDWGITIGGIGYDVDGDRYVTLTTMTDEIYPRNGVFNLPSSEFDTSASTKWTESDAW
;
A
#
# COMPACT_ATOMS: atom_id res chain seq x y z
N LEU A 1 -11.20 56.35 -17.52
CA LEU A 1 -10.29 55.17 -17.49
C LEU A 1 -10.76 54.24 -16.38
N ALA A 2 -11.43 53.14 -16.74
CA ALA A 2 -11.86 52.11 -15.80
C ALA A 2 -10.77 51.03 -15.77
N PHE A 3 -10.16 50.79 -14.61
CA PHE A 3 -9.26 49.69 -14.36
C PHE A 3 -10.11 48.45 -13.98
N ALA A 4 -10.15 47.44 -14.83
CA ALA A 4 -10.72 46.14 -14.50
C ALA A 4 -9.65 45.34 -13.78
N LEU A 5 -9.86 45.07 -12.49
CA LEU A 5 -9.04 44.16 -11.69
C LEU A 5 -9.46 42.72 -12.04
N LEU A 6 -8.64 42.03 -12.84
CA LEU A 6 -8.81 40.57 -13.02
C LEU A 6 -8.30 39.89 -11.74
N VAL A 7 -9.22 39.44 -10.90
CA VAL A 7 -8.92 38.48 -9.82
C VAL A 7 -8.92 37.11 -10.44
N SER A 8 -7.73 36.57 -10.72
CA SER A 8 -7.58 35.17 -11.05
C SER A 8 -7.74 34.34 -9.77
N ALA A 9 -8.91 33.75 -9.59
CA ALA A 9 -9.14 32.75 -8.58
C ALA A 9 -8.38 31.47 -9.01
N SER A 10 -7.21 31.24 -8.44
CA SER A 10 -6.56 29.94 -8.51
C SER A 10 -7.43 28.98 -7.70
N ALA A 11 -8.15 28.10 -8.37
CA ALA A 11 -8.81 26.97 -7.73
C ALA A 11 -7.68 26.06 -7.21
N LEU A 12 -7.38 26.17 -5.93
CA LEU A 12 -6.57 25.18 -5.24
C LEU A 12 -7.36 23.88 -5.28
N ALA A 13 -6.82 22.85 -5.91
CA ALA A 13 -7.39 21.51 -5.83
C ALA A 13 -7.51 21.15 -4.35
N GLN A 14 -8.73 20.97 -3.87
CA GLN A 14 -8.97 20.54 -2.49
C GLN A 14 -8.66 19.06 -2.41
N THR A 15 -7.65 18.71 -1.62
CA THR A 15 -7.42 17.31 -1.25
C THR A 15 -8.45 16.91 -0.21
N THR A 16 -9.12 15.79 -0.45
CA THR A 16 -10.08 15.22 0.48
C THR A 16 -9.43 14.06 1.21
N THR A 17 -9.50 14.07 2.55
CA THR A 17 -9.12 12.92 3.35
C THR A 17 -10.37 12.08 3.57
N ILE A 18 -10.34 10.84 3.09
CA ILE A 18 -11.42 9.89 3.27
C ILE A 18 -10.96 8.72 4.12
N ARG A 19 -11.88 8.19 4.90
CA ARG A 19 -11.66 6.95 5.65
C ARG A 19 -12.46 5.84 4.97
N VAL A 20 -11.76 4.84 4.46
CA VAL A 20 -12.37 3.79 3.66
C VAL A 20 -12.40 2.49 4.45
N GLN A 21 -13.55 1.85 4.48
CA GLN A 21 -13.69 0.55 5.14
C GLN A 21 -12.98 -0.54 4.35
N GLY A 22 -12.05 -1.22 5.02
CA GLY A 22 -11.37 -2.39 4.49
C GLY A 22 -12.22 -3.67 4.56
N ALA A 23 -11.63 -4.78 4.13
CA ALA A 23 -12.26 -6.10 4.26
C ALA A 23 -12.42 -6.50 5.74
N PRO A 24 -13.45 -7.28 6.10
CA PRO A 24 -13.63 -7.78 7.45
C PRO A 24 -12.40 -8.56 7.92
N ARG A 25 -11.81 -8.14 9.02
CA ARG A 25 -10.63 -8.77 9.62
C ARG A 25 -10.96 -9.27 11.01
N LYS A 26 -10.46 -10.44 11.38
CA LYS A 26 -10.38 -10.82 12.80
C LYS A 26 -9.22 -10.03 13.40
N VAL A 27 -9.54 -9.03 14.21
CA VAL A 27 -8.55 -8.30 15.00
C VAL A 27 -7.74 -9.33 15.78
N SER A 28 -6.46 -9.37 15.59
CA SER A 28 -5.60 -10.26 16.32
C SER A 28 -4.47 -9.49 16.98
N THR A 29 -4.19 -9.84 18.21
CA THR A 29 -2.91 -9.63 18.89
C THR A 29 -1.71 -10.10 18.05
N ALA A 30 -1.98 -10.78 16.94
CA ALA A 30 -1.02 -11.22 15.95
C ALA A 30 -0.33 -10.08 15.20
N LEU A 31 -0.87 -8.85 15.14
CA LEU A 31 -0.25 -7.78 14.35
C LEU A 31 1.12 -7.37 14.89
N ALA A 32 1.23 -7.13 16.20
CA ALA A 32 2.51 -6.78 16.81
C ALA A 32 3.53 -7.92 16.68
N ALA A 33 3.06 -9.18 16.84
CA ALA A 33 3.88 -10.37 16.60
C ALA A 33 4.32 -10.49 15.14
N ASN A 34 3.43 -10.18 14.18
CA ASN A 34 3.71 -10.20 12.75
C ASN A 34 4.75 -9.15 12.35
N ILE A 35 4.70 -7.95 12.93
CA ILE A 35 5.70 -6.90 12.69
C ILE A 35 7.07 -7.36 13.18
N LYS A 36 7.15 -7.94 14.38
CA LYS A 36 8.40 -8.47 14.92
C LYS A 36 9.00 -9.55 14.02
N LYS A 37 8.19 -10.51 13.57
CA LYS A 37 8.63 -11.61 12.69
C LYS A 37 8.99 -11.13 11.29
N ALA A 38 8.28 -10.13 10.76
CA ALA A 38 8.65 -9.53 9.48
C ALA A 38 10.02 -8.84 9.57
N ALA A 39 10.32 -8.18 10.69
CA ALA A 39 11.65 -7.61 10.93
C ALA A 39 12.75 -8.70 11.00
N GLU A 40 12.43 -9.88 11.52
CA GLU A 40 13.34 -11.03 11.55
C GLU A 40 13.58 -11.65 10.16
N ALA A 41 12.66 -11.51 9.22
CA ALA A 41 12.81 -11.98 7.85
C ALA A 41 13.71 -11.07 7.00
N THR A 42 13.98 -9.85 7.43
CA THR A 42 14.89 -8.92 6.74
C THR A 42 16.30 -9.00 7.32
N THR A 43 17.28 -9.12 6.44
CA THR A 43 18.71 -9.13 6.80
C THR A 43 19.42 -7.96 6.13
N SER A 44 20.65 -7.68 6.52
CA SER A 44 21.48 -6.66 5.85
C SER A 44 21.78 -6.98 4.39
N THR A 45 21.63 -8.24 3.98
CA THR A 45 21.95 -8.75 2.64
C THR A 45 20.72 -9.13 1.82
N GLY A 46 19.51 -9.06 2.41
CA GLY A 46 18.27 -9.42 1.70
C GLY A 46 17.16 -9.95 2.59
N ILE A 47 16.36 -10.85 2.05
CA ILE A 47 15.22 -11.46 2.73
C ILE A 47 15.50 -12.95 2.98
N ASP A 48 15.36 -13.35 4.23
CA ASP A 48 15.38 -14.76 4.62
C ASP A 48 14.01 -15.39 4.41
N PHE A 49 13.86 -16.12 3.32
CA PHE A 49 12.61 -16.75 2.92
C PHE A 49 12.07 -17.75 3.94
N SER A 50 12.94 -18.36 4.75
CA SER A 50 12.53 -19.33 5.78
C SER A 50 11.76 -18.69 6.92
N LYS A 51 11.88 -17.38 7.09
CA LYS A 51 11.22 -16.60 8.14
C LYS A 51 9.96 -15.87 7.69
N ILE A 52 9.61 -15.98 6.41
CA ILE A 52 8.37 -15.40 5.91
C ILE A 52 7.19 -16.24 6.35
N GLU A 53 6.25 -15.63 7.06
CA GLU A 53 5.03 -16.32 7.53
C GLU A 53 3.82 -16.10 6.65
N ARG A 54 3.78 -14.98 5.94
CA ARG A 54 2.64 -14.62 5.08
C ARG A 54 2.92 -15.00 3.65
N TRP A 55 2.49 -16.19 3.30
CA TRP A 55 2.60 -16.70 1.93
C TRP A 55 1.26 -16.68 1.23
N THR A 56 1.26 -16.29 -0.06
CA THR A 56 0.13 -16.44 -0.97
C THR A 56 0.57 -17.18 -2.23
N GLY A 57 -0.41 -17.75 -2.95
CA GLY A 57 -0.14 -18.60 -4.10
C GLY A 57 0.42 -19.99 -3.72
N GLN A 58 0.68 -20.80 -4.74
CA GLN A 58 1.22 -22.15 -4.60
C GLN A 58 2.15 -22.46 -5.77
N GLY A 59 3.14 -23.29 -5.58
CA GLY A 59 4.08 -23.69 -6.62
C GLY A 59 5.51 -23.81 -6.11
N ASP A 60 6.40 -24.11 -7.05
CA ASP A 60 7.82 -24.39 -6.84
C ASP A 60 8.72 -23.14 -7.00
N CYS A 61 8.20 -22.08 -7.63
CA CYS A 61 8.85 -20.77 -7.68
C CYS A 61 8.39 -19.90 -6.52
N GLN A 62 9.25 -19.00 -6.07
CA GLN A 62 8.92 -18.08 -4.98
C GLN A 62 9.61 -16.74 -5.13
N ALA A 63 8.93 -15.70 -4.66
CA ALA A 63 9.46 -14.35 -4.50
C ALA A 63 8.93 -13.72 -3.21
N ALA A 64 9.51 -12.61 -2.80
CA ALA A 64 9.06 -11.86 -1.64
C ALA A 64 8.85 -10.39 -1.96
N LEU A 65 7.84 -9.80 -1.33
CA LEU A 65 7.60 -8.36 -1.27
C LEU A 65 7.97 -7.88 0.13
N ALA A 66 8.91 -6.97 0.23
CA ALA A 66 9.22 -6.27 1.47
C ALA A 66 8.86 -4.79 1.31
N ILE A 67 8.08 -4.26 2.24
CA ILE A 67 7.70 -2.85 2.29
C ILE A 67 8.27 -2.28 3.58
N LYS A 68 9.13 -1.29 3.44
CA LYS A 68 9.71 -0.54 4.54
C LYS A 68 9.13 0.87 4.52
N TRP A 69 8.46 1.25 5.60
CA TRP A 69 7.97 2.61 5.77
C TRP A 69 9.10 3.51 6.25
N ALA A 70 9.24 4.65 5.56
CA ALA A 70 10.25 5.65 5.88
C ALA A 70 9.64 6.73 6.78
N ASP A 71 9.57 6.46 8.08
CA ASP A 71 8.98 7.40 9.05
C ASP A 71 9.96 8.44 9.60
N GLY A 72 11.20 8.40 9.16
CA GLY A 72 12.23 9.41 9.46
C GLY A 72 12.77 9.41 10.90
N GLN A 73 12.15 8.73 11.84
CA GLN A 73 12.55 8.75 13.24
C GLN A 73 12.88 7.37 13.81
N ASN A 74 12.31 6.35 13.25
CA ASN A 74 12.60 4.99 13.65
C ASN A 74 13.20 4.26 12.45
N GLU A 75 13.99 3.25 12.69
CA GLU A 75 14.30 2.28 11.66
C GLU A 75 12.98 1.75 11.12
N GLY A 76 12.55 2.27 9.97
CA GLY A 76 11.19 2.15 9.46
C GLY A 76 10.66 0.74 9.55
N LYS A 77 9.41 0.59 9.97
CA LYS A 77 8.76 -0.72 10.06
C LYS A 77 8.81 -1.41 8.71
N THR A 78 9.19 -2.67 8.71
CA THR A 78 9.22 -3.48 7.50
C THR A 78 8.24 -4.62 7.63
N LEU A 79 7.42 -4.82 6.60
CA LEU A 79 6.55 -5.97 6.48
C LEU A 79 6.97 -6.79 5.26
N VAL A 80 6.88 -8.10 5.37
CA VAL A 80 7.32 -9.02 4.31
C VAL A 80 6.23 -10.04 4.02
N TRP A 81 5.97 -10.23 2.73
CA TRP A 81 5.05 -11.24 2.21
C TRP A 81 5.77 -12.12 1.18
N GLY A 82 5.45 -13.40 1.18
CA GLY A 82 5.88 -14.34 0.17
C GLY A 82 4.81 -14.62 -0.87
N TYR A 83 5.24 -14.86 -2.10
CA TYR A 83 4.40 -15.28 -3.21
C TYR A 83 4.99 -16.52 -3.88
N ARG A 84 4.14 -17.51 -4.16
CA ARG A 84 4.52 -18.74 -4.85
C ARG A 84 3.72 -18.92 -6.11
N TRP A 85 4.36 -19.50 -7.13
CA TRP A 85 3.72 -19.87 -8.40
C TRP A 85 4.42 -21.07 -9.02
N ASN A 86 3.79 -21.71 -10.02
CA ASN A 86 4.39 -22.83 -10.73
C ASN A 86 5.41 -22.33 -11.75
N SER A 87 6.52 -23.05 -11.91
CA SER A 87 7.57 -22.73 -12.88
C SER A 87 7.10 -22.76 -14.34
N THR A 88 5.94 -23.36 -14.61
CA THR A 88 5.29 -23.33 -15.93
C THR A 88 4.59 -22.00 -16.22
N GLU A 89 4.47 -21.11 -15.25
CA GLU A 89 3.84 -19.81 -15.36
C GLU A 89 4.90 -18.71 -15.39
N THR A 90 4.68 -17.69 -16.21
CA THR A 90 5.46 -16.45 -16.13
C THR A 90 4.73 -15.46 -15.26
N LYS A 91 5.39 -14.98 -14.20
CA LYS A 91 4.85 -13.97 -13.28
C LYS A 91 5.73 -12.73 -13.26
N THR A 92 5.08 -11.60 -13.08
CA THR A 92 5.71 -10.27 -13.01
C THR A 92 5.70 -9.74 -11.59
N GLY A 93 6.40 -8.63 -11.34
CA GLY A 93 6.30 -7.90 -10.07
C GLY A 93 4.88 -7.38 -9.81
N GLU A 94 4.14 -7.04 -10.86
CA GLU A 94 2.73 -6.66 -10.75
C GLU A 94 1.86 -7.82 -10.26
N ASP A 95 2.04 -9.03 -10.82
CA ASP A 95 1.31 -10.22 -10.35
C ASP A 95 1.58 -10.48 -8.87
N LEU A 96 2.83 -10.35 -8.45
CA LEU A 96 3.23 -10.53 -7.05
C LEU A 96 2.52 -9.52 -6.15
N ILE A 97 2.64 -8.22 -6.43
CA ILE A 97 2.07 -7.20 -5.54
C ILE A 97 0.55 -7.27 -5.50
N ARG A 98 -0.11 -7.51 -6.64
CA ARG A 98 -1.57 -7.69 -6.68
C ARG A 98 -2.02 -8.93 -5.91
N ALA A 99 -1.29 -10.04 -6.01
CA ALA A 99 -1.61 -11.25 -5.26
C ALA A 99 -1.48 -11.04 -3.75
N VAL A 100 -0.43 -10.36 -3.32
CA VAL A 100 -0.16 -10.04 -1.90
C VAL A 100 -1.22 -9.09 -1.35
N VAL A 101 -1.51 -7.98 -2.04
CA VAL A 101 -2.54 -7.02 -1.63
C VAL A 101 -3.92 -7.67 -1.54
N LYS A 102 -4.26 -8.55 -2.48
CA LYS A 102 -5.52 -9.30 -2.45
C LYS A 102 -5.59 -10.26 -1.26
N ALA A 103 -4.47 -10.89 -0.90
CA ALA A 103 -4.42 -11.92 0.14
C ALA A 103 -4.38 -11.33 1.56
N ASP A 104 -3.77 -10.17 1.76
CA ASP A 104 -3.72 -9.51 3.06
C ASP A 104 -4.79 -8.40 3.14
N PRO A 105 -5.89 -8.60 3.88
CA PRO A 105 -7.00 -7.64 3.96
C PRO A 105 -6.64 -6.34 4.68
N ALA A 106 -5.46 -6.23 5.27
CA ALA A 106 -4.96 -5.01 5.88
C ALA A 106 -4.07 -4.21 4.92
N LEU A 107 -3.69 -4.79 3.79
CA LEU A 107 -2.80 -4.16 2.82
C LEU A 107 -3.60 -3.54 1.68
N TYR A 108 -3.29 -2.30 1.35
CA TYR A 108 -3.93 -1.52 0.30
C TYR A 108 -2.89 -0.94 -0.65
N MET A 109 -3.30 -0.65 -1.86
CA MET A 109 -2.44 -0.05 -2.88
C MET A 109 -3.24 0.96 -3.70
N MET A 110 -2.69 2.15 -3.90
CA MET A 110 -3.13 3.07 -4.94
C MET A 110 -2.39 2.76 -6.23
N ALA A 111 -3.11 2.54 -7.32
CA ALA A 111 -2.52 2.19 -8.60
C ALA A 111 -3.21 2.90 -9.75
N SER A 112 -2.46 3.30 -10.75
CA SER A 112 -2.92 3.74 -12.06
C SER A 112 -2.47 2.76 -13.12
N ASN A 113 -3.38 2.39 -14.01
CA ASN A 113 -3.04 1.56 -15.16
C ASN A 113 -2.57 2.45 -16.33
N GLY A 114 -1.47 2.10 -16.94
CA GLY A 114 -0.91 2.77 -18.09
C GLY A 114 -0.43 1.79 -19.14
N ASP A 115 0.00 2.29 -20.30
CA ASP A 115 0.48 1.48 -21.44
C ASP A 115 1.73 0.64 -21.11
N TRP A 116 2.46 1.02 -20.06
CA TRP A 116 3.70 0.37 -19.61
C TRP A 116 3.53 -0.49 -18.36
N GLY A 117 2.30 -0.75 -17.96
CA GLY A 117 1.96 -1.46 -16.71
C GLY A 117 1.37 -0.53 -15.66
N ILE A 118 1.46 -0.94 -14.39
CA ILE A 118 0.92 -0.15 -13.29
C ILE A 118 1.94 0.88 -12.78
N THR A 119 1.43 2.05 -12.43
CA THR A 119 2.12 3.02 -11.56
C THR A 119 1.54 2.89 -10.16
N ILE A 120 2.40 2.69 -9.16
CA ILE A 120 1.99 2.62 -7.76
C ILE A 120 2.13 4.01 -7.16
N GLY A 121 1.01 4.59 -6.74
CA GLY A 121 0.96 5.90 -6.09
C GLY A 121 1.18 5.85 -4.59
N GLY A 122 0.85 4.71 -3.97
CA GLY A 122 1.03 4.50 -2.54
C GLY A 122 0.66 3.09 -2.13
N ILE A 123 1.19 2.68 -0.98
CA ILE A 123 0.86 1.42 -0.34
C ILE A 123 0.48 1.71 1.11
N GLY A 124 -0.72 1.30 1.50
CA GLY A 124 -1.26 1.51 2.84
C GLY A 124 -1.41 0.23 3.62
N TYR A 125 -1.29 0.33 4.93
CA TYR A 125 -1.50 -0.78 5.83
C TYR A 125 -2.35 -0.36 7.03
N ASP A 126 -3.44 -1.08 7.28
CA ASP A 126 -4.30 -0.93 8.46
C ASP A 126 -3.57 -1.51 9.68
N VAL A 127 -2.94 -0.62 10.46
CA VAL A 127 -2.07 -0.98 11.58
C VAL A 127 -2.86 -1.40 12.81
N ASP A 128 -3.91 -0.66 13.15
CA ASP A 128 -4.71 -0.90 14.34
C ASP A 128 -5.78 -2.00 14.14
N GLY A 129 -6.02 -2.39 12.89
CA GLY A 129 -6.95 -3.47 12.56
C GLY A 129 -8.41 -3.08 12.70
N ASP A 130 -8.71 -1.80 12.66
CA ASP A 130 -10.07 -1.28 12.79
C ASP A 130 -10.89 -1.43 11.50
N ARG A 131 -10.27 -1.90 10.43
CA ARG A 131 -10.83 -2.13 9.08
C ARG A 131 -11.01 -0.86 8.25
N TYR A 132 -10.38 0.19 8.64
CA TYR A 132 -10.36 1.43 7.89
C TYR A 132 -8.93 1.80 7.53
N VAL A 133 -8.77 2.48 6.42
CA VAL A 133 -7.55 3.17 6.06
C VAL A 133 -7.91 4.60 5.69
N THR A 134 -7.10 5.53 6.12
CA THR A 134 -7.26 6.94 5.80
C THR A 134 -6.50 7.24 4.53
N LEU A 135 -7.20 7.64 3.48
CA LEU A 135 -6.63 7.96 2.18
C LEU A 135 -6.84 9.45 1.91
N THR A 136 -5.77 10.13 1.51
CA THR A 136 -5.85 11.50 0.98
C THR A 136 -5.89 11.44 -0.54
N THR A 137 -6.91 12.01 -1.13
CA THR A 137 -7.15 12.01 -2.58
C THR A 137 -7.78 13.32 -3.02
N MET A 138 -7.70 13.60 -4.31
CA MET A 138 -8.37 14.75 -4.94
C MET A 138 -9.80 14.44 -5.39
N THR A 139 -10.24 13.19 -5.32
CA THR A 139 -11.60 12.75 -5.67
C THR A 139 -12.36 12.26 -4.45
N ASP A 140 -13.63 12.61 -4.38
CA ASP A 140 -14.58 12.03 -3.43
C ASP A 140 -15.01 10.63 -3.93
N GLU A 141 -15.28 9.71 -3.00
CA GLU A 141 -15.82 8.38 -3.28
C GLU A 141 -14.91 7.43 -4.07
N ILE A 142 -13.89 6.92 -3.40
CA ILE A 142 -13.03 5.86 -3.93
C ILE A 142 -13.19 4.61 -3.09
N TYR A 143 -13.46 3.48 -3.75
CA TYR A 143 -13.59 2.20 -3.09
C TYR A 143 -12.53 1.22 -3.62
N PRO A 144 -11.83 0.49 -2.74
CA PRO A 144 -10.85 -0.50 -3.18
C PRO A 144 -11.54 -1.74 -3.72
N ARG A 145 -10.98 -2.28 -4.80
CA ARG A 145 -11.33 -3.60 -5.29
C ARG A 145 -10.15 -4.55 -5.04
N ASN A 146 -10.38 -5.58 -4.22
CA ASN A 146 -9.31 -6.48 -3.78
C ASN A 146 -8.11 -5.73 -3.17
N GLY A 147 -8.36 -4.69 -2.38
CA GLY A 147 -7.35 -3.85 -1.76
C GLY A 147 -6.71 -2.80 -2.68
N VAL A 148 -7.12 -2.72 -3.95
CA VAL A 148 -6.54 -1.78 -4.92
C VAL A 148 -7.49 -0.63 -5.20
N PHE A 149 -7.04 0.59 -4.95
CA PHE A 149 -7.66 1.84 -5.40
C PHE A 149 -7.12 2.15 -6.81
N ASN A 150 -7.97 2.08 -7.82
CA ASN A 150 -7.61 2.44 -9.18
C ASN A 150 -7.91 3.91 -9.42
N LEU A 151 -6.88 4.71 -9.61
CA LEU A 151 -6.94 6.14 -9.81
C LEU A 151 -6.09 6.56 -11.00
N PRO A 152 -6.46 7.63 -11.73
CA PRO A 152 -5.52 8.29 -12.60
C PRO A 152 -4.29 8.76 -11.82
N SER A 153 -3.10 8.65 -12.41
CA SER A 153 -1.85 9.07 -11.73
C SER A 153 -1.83 10.56 -11.40
N SER A 154 -2.63 11.37 -12.09
CA SER A 154 -2.82 12.80 -11.80
C SER A 154 -3.53 13.06 -10.46
N GLU A 155 -4.18 12.05 -9.90
CA GLU A 155 -4.90 12.13 -8.63
C GLU A 155 -4.10 11.58 -7.45
N PHE A 156 -2.87 11.11 -7.68
CA PHE A 156 -2.01 10.70 -6.59
C PHE A 156 -1.55 11.92 -5.80
N ASP A 157 -1.73 11.88 -4.48
CA ASP A 157 -1.13 12.86 -3.58
C ASP A 157 0.36 12.54 -3.39
N THR A 158 1.19 13.20 -4.19
CA THR A 158 2.64 13.05 -4.11
C THR A 158 3.27 13.81 -2.93
N SER A 159 2.48 14.60 -2.20
CA SER A 159 2.92 15.32 -1.00
C SER A 159 2.77 14.49 0.26
N ALA A 160 1.99 13.42 0.21
CA ALA A 160 1.83 12.51 1.34
C ALA A 160 3.17 11.85 1.68
N SER A 161 3.67 12.12 2.87
CA SER A 161 4.89 11.49 3.35
C SER A 161 4.61 10.06 3.79
N THR A 162 5.46 9.13 3.37
CA THR A 162 5.41 7.74 3.81
C THR A 162 5.62 7.68 5.31
N LYS A 163 4.58 7.34 6.06
CA LYS A 163 4.58 7.39 7.51
C LYS A 163 3.92 6.16 8.12
N TRP A 164 4.53 5.64 9.18
CA TRP A 164 3.91 4.66 10.06
C TRP A 164 3.33 5.37 11.28
N THR A 165 2.05 5.14 11.55
CA THR A 165 1.34 5.65 12.73
C THR A 165 0.78 4.48 13.56
N GLU A 166 0.08 4.78 14.65
CA GLU A 166 -0.60 3.74 15.44
C GLU A 166 -1.88 3.23 14.77
N SER A 167 -2.45 4.00 13.84
CA SER A 167 -3.68 3.63 13.12
C SER A 167 -3.42 3.10 11.73
N ASP A 168 -2.72 3.84 10.91
CA ASP A 168 -2.48 3.51 9.50
C ASP A 168 -1.03 3.78 9.12
N ALA A 169 -0.54 3.05 8.11
CA ALA A 169 0.73 3.34 7.46
C ALA A 169 0.52 3.58 5.96
N TRP A 170 1.16 4.62 5.42
CA TRP A 170 1.16 4.96 4.01
C TRP A 170 2.54 5.34 3.51
#